data_66a199e498f4fd6229d96dde94a4a0c4
#
_entry.id   66a199e498f4fd6229d96dde94a4a0c4
#
_cell.length_a   1.000
_cell.length_b   1.000
_cell.length_c   1.000
_cell.angle_alpha   90.00
_cell.angle_beta   90.00
_cell.angle_gamma   90.00
#
_symmetry.space_group_name_H-M   'P 1'
#
loop_
_entity.id
_entity.type
_entity.pdbx_description
1 polymer ?
#
loop_
_entity_poly.entity_id
_entity_poly.type
_entity_poly.pdbx_seq_one_letter_code
_entity_poly.pdbx_strand_id
1 'polypeptide(L)'
;MANEMSVSAQIDFEKPPRAKQRQGAFQIYTGEGKGKSTASLGLMLRALGAGLKVYYLRMLKPRWKTGELKLCPDLHPNLTFRNVPHYWALCVSRKVPQDVERMREELIPEVAHLKDIVCSGKYDLVIADEMNYCL
;
A
#
# COMPACT_ATOMS: atom_id res chain seq x y z
N MET A 1 23.04 -5.93 -43.23
CA MET A 1 22.10 -4.80 -43.07
C MET A 1 20.91 -5.32 -42.24
N ALA A 2 20.96 -5.05 -40.96
CA ALA A 2 19.88 -5.45 -40.04
C ALA A 2 18.76 -4.41 -40.14
N ASN A 3 17.58 -4.89 -40.46
CA ASN A 3 16.37 -4.09 -40.55
C ASN A 3 15.85 -3.80 -39.13
N GLU A 4 16.10 -2.62 -38.62
CA GLU A 4 15.50 -2.14 -37.39
C GLU A 4 14.00 -1.89 -37.63
N MET A 5 13.17 -2.86 -37.27
CA MET A 5 11.74 -2.65 -37.15
C MET A 5 11.47 -1.77 -35.94
N SER A 6 11.34 -0.49 -36.15
CA SER A 6 10.80 0.47 -35.20
C SER A 6 9.31 0.12 -34.95
N VAL A 7 9.04 -0.59 -33.85
CA VAL A 7 7.68 -0.78 -33.37
C VAL A 7 7.33 0.39 -32.43
N SER A 8 7.11 1.55 -33.02
CA SER A 8 6.37 2.63 -32.33
C SER A 8 4.89 2.55 -32.70
N ALA A 9 4.22 1.51 -32.28
CA ALA A 9 2.77 1.55 -32.21
C ALA A 9 2.40 2.49 -31.07
N GLN A 10 2.11 3.75 -31.35
CA GLN A 10 1.40 4.63 -30.44
C GLN A 10 0.00 4.04 -30.24
N ILE A 11 -0.17 3.29 -29.15
CA ILE A 11 -1.50 2.87 -28.72
C ILE A 11 -2.12 4.11 -28.09
N ASP A 12 -2.96 4.80 -28.84
CA ASP A 12 -3.73 5.94 -28.36
C ASP A 12 -4.88 5.38 -27.51
N PHE A 13 -4.67 5.34 -26.19
CA PHE A 13 -5.71 5.00 -25.24
C PHE A 13 -6.61 6.23 -25.06
N GLU A 14 -7.69 6.32 -25.82
CA GLU A 14 -8.77 7.22 -25.47
C GLU A 14 -9.22 6.92 -24.04
N LYS A 15 -8.96 7.87 -23.12
CA LYS A 15 -9.44 7.73 -21.75
C LYS A 15 -10.98 7.69 -21.78
N PRO A 16 -11.59 6.62 -21.28
CA PRO A 16 -13.05 6.61 -21.16
C PRO A 16 -13.47 7.84 -20.34
N PRO A 17 -14.64 8.45 -20.66
CA PRO A 17 -15.11 9.61 -19.95
C PRO A 17 -15.19 9.29 -18.45
N ARG A 18 -14.58 10.13 -17.61
CA ARG A 18 -14.61 9.95 -16.15
C ARG A 18 -16.06 10.00 -15.70
N ALA A 19 -16.53 8.98 -15.00
CA ALA A 19 -17.82 9.00 -14.35
C ALA A 19 -17.95 10.28 -13.50
N LYS A 20 -19.04 11.03 -13.66
CA LYS A 20 -19.28 12.31 -12.99
C LYS A 20 -19.40 12.20 -11.45
N GLN A 21 -19.61 10.99 -10.92
CA GLN A 21 -19.61 10.70 -9.48
C GLN A 21 -18.68 9.52 -9.21
N ARG A 22 -17.62 9.76 -8.43
CA ARG A 22 -16.78 8.70 -7.88
C ARG A 22 -17.45 8.20 -6.60
N GLN A 23 -17.97 7.00 -6.64
CA GLN A 23 -18.39 6.28 -5.44
C GLN A 23 -17.13 5.72 -4.78
N GLY A 24 -16.93 5.97 -3.48
CA GLY A 24 -15.85 5.35 -2.71
C GLY A 24 -16.04 3.83 -2.65
N ALA A 25 -14.94 3.08 -2.70
CA ALA A 25 -14.95 1.63 -2.58
C ALA A 25 -14.05 1.21 -1.43
N PHE A 26 -14.50 0.21 -0.67
CA PHE A 26 -13.73 -0.45 0.36
C PHE A 26 -13.46 -1.89 -0.06
N GLN A 27 -12.17 -2.30 -0.02
CA GLN A 27 -11.75 -3.63 -0.45
C GLN A 27 -10.90 -4.28 0.64
N ILE A 28 -11.12 -5.56 0.91
CA ILE A 28 -10.33 -6.35 1.84
C ILE A 28 -9.65 -7.50 1.08
N TYR A 29 -8.32 -7.56 1.19
CA TYR A 29 -7.51 -8.67 0.71
C TYR A 29 -7.13 -9.53 1.91
N THR A 30 -7.73 -10.69 2.07
CA THR A 30 -7.49 -11.60 3.19
C THR A 30 -7.31 -13.04 2.72
N GLY A 31 -6.86 -13.91 3.62
CA GLY A 31 -6.64 -15.33 3.36
C GLY A 31 -5.23 -15.78 3.75
N GLU A 32 -5.03 -17.10 3.79
CA GLU A 32 -3.76 -17.73 4.22
C GLU A 32 -2.68 -17.73 3.13
N GLY A 33 -3.06 -17.53 1.89
CA GLY A 33 -2.15 -17.55 0.73
C GLY A 33 -1.17 -16.38 0.70
N LYS A 34 -0.14 -16.52 -0.11
CA LYS A 34 0.84 -15.47 -0.42
C LYS A 34 0.29 -14.51 -1.49
N GLY A 35 0.83 -13.29 -1.54
CA GLY A 35 0.56 -12.34 -2.63
C GLY A 35 -0.31 -11.15 -2.24
N LYS A 36 -0.84 -11.06 -1.01
CA LYS A 36 -1.66 -9.91 -0.56
C LYS A 36 -0.91 -8.59 -0.69
N SER A 37 0.29 -8.51 -0.14
CA SER A 37 1.14 -7.31 -0.25
C SER A 37 1.56 -7.04 -1.70
N THR A 38 1.85 -8.07 -2.48
CA THR A 38 2.16 -7.93 -3.91
C THR A 38 0.99 -7.35 -4.68
N ALA A 39 -0.23 -7.79 -4.40
CA ALA A 39 -1.45 -7.25 -5.01
C ALA A 39 -1.66 -5.77 -4.63
N SER A 40 -1.47 -5.42 -3.35
CA SER A 40 -1.62 -4.04 -2.89
C SER A 40 -0.56 -3.10 -3.47
N LEU A 41 0.69 -3.56 -3.60
CA LEU A 41 1.77 -2.82 -4.27
C LEU A 41 1.49 -2.65 -5.77
N GLY A 42 0.95 -3.67 -6.42
CA GLY A 42 0.50 -3.57 -7.82
C GLY A 42 -0.63 -2.56 -8.00
N LEU A 43 -1.59 -2.51 -7.09
CA LEU A 43 -2.67 -1.51 -7.10
C LEU A 43 -2.12 -0.10 -6.89
N MET A 44 -1.19 0.09 -5.95
CA MET A 44 -0.48 1.35 -5.74
C MET A 44 0.21 1.82 -7.02
N LEU A 45 0.98 0.96 -7.68
CA LEU A 45 1.70 1.28 -8.90
C LEU A 45 0.75 1.72 -10.03
N ARG A 46 -0.36 1.00 -10.22
CA ARG A 46 -1.38 1.35 -11.22
C ARG A 46 -2.05 2.70 -10.91
N ALA A 47 -2.34 2.97 -9.64
CA ALA A 47 -2.92 4.25 -9.22
C ALA A 47 -1.96 5.41 -9.48
N LEU A 48 -0.68 5.26 -9.13
CA LEU A 48 0.35 6.26 -9.41
C LEU A 48 0.52 6.51 -10.91
N GLY A 49 0.55 5.45 -11.73
CA GLY A 49 0.60 5.55 -13.18
C GLY A 49 -0.63 6.25 -13.78
N ALA A 50 -1.77 6.22 -13.09
CA ALA A 50 -2.97 6.97 -13.46
C ALA A 50 -2.97 8.42 -12.91
N GLY A 51 -1.89 8.87 -12.26
CA GLY A 51 -1.75 10.21 -11.68
C GLY A 51 -2.49 10.42 -10.37
N LEU A 52 -2.93 9.34 -9.71
CA LEU A 52 -3.64 9.40 -8.44
C LEU A 52 -2.68 9.63 -7.27
N LYS A 53 -3.19 10.24 -6.19
CA LYS A 53 -2.47 10.41 -4.92
C LYS A 53 -2.71 9.17 -4.04
N VAL A 54 -1.63 8.54 -3.61
CA VAL A 54 -1.67 7.29 -2.85
C VAL A 54 -1.03 7.47 -1.49
N TYR A 55 -1.72 6.99 -0.45
CA TYR A 55 -1.15 6.77 0.87
C TYR A 55 -1.02 5.27 1.11
N TYR A 56 0.19 4.80 1.40
CA TYR A 56 0.48 3.40 1.69
C TYR A 56 1.04 3.25 3.10
N LEU A 57 0.28 2.62 3.98
CA LEU A 57 0.70 2.28 5.33
C LEU A 57 1.09 0.80 5.40
N ARG A 58 2.34 0.54 5.77
CA ARG A 58 2.89 -0.79 5.99
C ARG A 58 3.10 -1.01 7.49
N MET A 59 2.44 -2.01 8.07
CA MET A 59 2.47 -2.30 9.50
C MET A 59 2.94 -3.74 9.76
N LEU A 60 3.31 -4.03 11.00
CA LEU A 60 3.56 -5.39 11.52
C LEU A 60 4.57 -6.24 10.74
N LYS A 61 5.37 -5.63 9.89
CA LYS A 61 6.41 -6.33 9.13
C LYS A 61 7.77 -6.09 9.75
N PRO A 62 8.66 -7.09 9.71
CA PRO A 62 9.98 -6.96 10.32
C PRO A 62 10.80 -5.83 9.71
N ARG A 63 11.80 -5.38 10.48
CA ARG A 63 12.68 -4.25 10.12
C ARG A 63 13.65 -4.53 8.98
N TRP A 64 13.86 -5.79 8.61
CA TRP A 64 14.80 -6.06 7.50
C TRP A 64 14.26 -5.51 6.18
N LYS A 65 15.18 -5.00 5.42
CA LYS A 65 14.88 -4.31 4.17
C LYS A 65 14.36 -5.29 3.13
N THR A 66 13.05 -5.26 2.90
CA THR A 66 12.44 -5.89 1.73
C THR A 66 12.58 -4.97 0.51
N GLY A 67 12.36 -5.50 -0.68
CA GLY A 67 12.55 -4.75 -1.93
C GLY A 67 11.72 -3.48 -1.98
N GLU A 68 10.45 -3.54 -1.56
CA GLU A 68 9.56 -2.39 -1.51
C GLU A 68 10.00 -1.30 -0.55
N LEU A 69 10.60 -1.64 0.60
CA LEU A 69 11.15 -0.66 1.54
C LEU A 69 12.33 0.14 1.00
N LYS A 70 13.06 -0.43 0.04
CA LYS A 70 14.19 0.24 -0.58
C LYS A 70 13.76 1.21 -1.67
N LEU A 71 12.63 0.94 -2.30
CA LEU A 71 12.18 1.62 -3.49
C LEU A 71 11.03 2.62 -3.20
N CYS A 72 10.02 2.20 -2.45
CA CYS A 72 8.78 2.95 -2.32
C CYS A 72 8.90 4.34 -1.68
N PRO A 73 9.78 4.60 -0.68
CA PRO A 73 9.85 5.93 -0.08
C PRO A 73 10.09 7.07 -1.07
N ASP A 74 10.86 6.80 -2.14
CA ASP A 74 11.25 7.80 -3.15
C ASP A 74 10.69 7.49 -4.54
N LEU A 75 9.71 6.60 -4.63
CA LEU A 75 9.24 6.07 -5.91
C LEU A 75 8.51 7.12 -6.76
N HIS A 76 7.68 7.97 -6.14
CA HIS A 76 6.83 8.88 -6.89
C HIS A 76 6.35 10.05 -6.02
N PRO A 77 6.26 11.29 -6.56
CA PRO A 77 5.83 12.47 -5.78
C PRO A 77 4.39 12.38 -5.27
N ASN A 78 3.52 11.60 -5.90
CA ASN A 78 2.15 11.37 -5.45
C ASN A 78 2.02 10.20 -4.45
N LEU A 79 3.12 9.58 -4.03
CA LEU A 79 3.12 8.51 -3.05
C LEU A 79 3.57 9.03 -1.69
N THR A 80 2.74 8.82 -0.68
CA THR A 80 3.14 8.90 0.72
C THR A 80 3.26 7.47 1.25
N PHE A 81 4.50 7.00 1.44
CA PHE A 81 4.78 5.66 1.94
C PHE A 81 5.22 5.74 3.40
N ARG A 82 4.38 5.20 4.30
CA ARG A 82 4.65 5.12 5.73
C ARG A 82 4.91 3.69 6.15
N ASN A 83 6.05 3.44 6.76
CA ASN A 83 6.39 2.15 7.35
C ASN A 83 6.44 2.28 8.87
N VAL A 84 5.62 1.47 9.55
CA VAL A 84 5.66 1.30 11.00
C VAL A 84 6.42 0.01 11.28
N PRO A 85 7.72 0.10 11.56
CA PRO A 85 8.56 -1.08 11.72
C PRO A 85 8.20 -1.81 13.02
N HIS A 86 8.14 -3.11 12.95
CA HIS A 86 8.02 -3.95 14.13
C HIS A 86 9.28 -4.77 14.38
N TYR A 87 9.63 -4.99 15.65
CA TYR A 87 10.87 -5.69 16.01
C TYR A 87 10.82 -7.18 15.69
N TRP A 88 9.63 -7.77 15.72
CA TRP A 88 9.44 -9.20 15.58
C TRP A 88 8.51 -9.51 14.41
N ALA A 89 8.77 -10.63 13.74
CA ALA A 89 7.78 -11.15 12.81
C ALA A 89 6.50 -11.48 13.60
N LEU A 90 5.34 -11.15 13.05
CA LEU A 90 4.04 -11.35 13.70
C LEU A 90 3.84 -12.77 14.26
N CYS A 91 4.36 -13.78 13.55
CA CYS A 91 4.31 -15.17 13.97
C CYS A 91 5.11 -15.47 15.26
N VAL A 92 6.10 -14.65 15.60
CA VAL A 92 6.93 -14.78 16.80
C VAL A 92 6.30 -14.01 17.96
N SER A 93 5.86 -12.77 17.72
CA SER A 93 5.28 -11.87 18.74
C SER A 93 4.02 -12.42 19.40
N ARG A 94 3.21 -13.19 18.66
CA ARG A 94 2.00 -13.82 19.21
C ARG A 94 2.23 -14.85 20.31
N LYS A 95 3.48 -15.30 20.49
CA LYS A 95 3.82 -16.30 21.52
C LYS A 95 4.11 -15.69 22.87
N VAL A 96 4.29 -14.37 22.94
CA VAL A 96 4.63 -13.66 24.18
C VAL A 96 3.58 -12.59 24.46
N PRO A 97 2.74 -12.74 25.51
CA PRO A 97 1.65 -11.80 25.81
C PRO A 97 2.10 -10.34 25.98
N GLN A 98 3.27 -10.10 26.57
CA GLN A 98 3.82 -8.77 26.77
C GLN A 98 4.17 -8.07 25.45
N ASP A 99 4.60 -8.84 24.44
CA ASP A 99 4.88 -8.30 23.10
C ASP A 99 3.58 -7.91 22.38
N VAL A 100 2.48 -8.62 22.66
CA VAL A 100 1.16 -8.30 22.08
C VAL A 100 0.64 -6.98 22.64
N GLU A 101 0.75 -6.74 23.95
CA GLU A 101 0.30 -5.49 24.56
C GLU A 101 1.11 -4.29 24.08
N ARG A 102 2.43 -4.43 24.08
CA ARG A 102 3.32 -3.39 23.52
C ARG A 102 3.02 -3.10 22.04
N MET A 103 2.77 -4.13 21.26
CA MET A 103 2.39 -4.01 19.86
C MET A 103 1.08 -3.22 19.71
N ARG A 104 0.12 -3.48 20.57
CA ARG A 104 -1.17 -2.80 20.62
C ARG A 104 -1.01 -1.32 20.94
N GLU A 105 -0.20 -0.98 21.95
CA GLU A 105 0.10 0.41 22.31
C GLU A 105 0.76 1.18 21.15
N GLU A 106 1.65 0.55 20.40
CA GLU A 106 2.31 1.14 19.25
C GLU A 106 1.37 1.33 18.05
N LEU A 107 0.37 0.46 17.88
CA LEU A 107 -0.52 0.47 16.72
C LEU A 107 -1.76 1.35 16.88
N ILE A 108 -2.27 1.54 18.09
CA ILE A 108 -3.46 2.38 18.34
C ILE A 108 -3.31 3.78 17.73
N PRO A 109 -2.22 4.54 17.97
CA PRO A 109 -2.04 5.85 17.37
C PRO A 109 -1.92 5.81 15.84
N GLU A 110 -1.35 4.73 15.27
CA GLU A 110 -1.24 4.58 13.82
C GLU A 110 -2.60 4.31 13.17
N VAL A 111 -3.47 3.55 13.82
CA VAL A 111 -4.85 3.31 13.37
C VAL A 111 -5.68 4.61 13.46
N ALA A 112 -5.51 5.38 14.52
CA ALA A 112 -6.15 6.69 14.66
C ALA A 112 -5.69 7.64 13.54
N HIS A 113 -4.39 7.71 13.28
CA HIS A 113 -3.83 8.50 12.19
C HIS A 113 -4.36 8.04 10.81
N LEU A 114 -4.46 6.73 10.57
CA LEU A 114 -5.02 6.19 9.34
C LEU A 114 -6.47 6.67 9.11
N LYS A 115 -7.29 6.69 10.19
CA LYS A 115 -8.65 7.23 10.12
C LYS A 115 -8.64 8.68 9.66
N ASP A 116 -7.76 9.52 10.22
CA ASP A 116 -7.64 10.93 9.82
C ASP A 116 -7.21 11.07 8.35
N ILE A 117 -6.29 10.22 7.89
CA ILE A 117 -5.86 10.18 6.48
C ILE A 117 -7.03 9.83 5.56
N VAL A 118 -7.81 8.80 5.89
CA VAL A 118 -8.98 8.39 5.09
C VAL A 118 -10.02 9.51 5.04
N CYS A 119 -10.30 10.15 6.18
CA CYS A 119 -11.29 11.22 6.28
C CYS A 119 -10.82 12.55 5.68
N SER A 120 -9.52 12.72 5.45
CA SER A 120 -8.96 13.99 4.95
C SER A 120 -9.34 14.33 3.52
N GLY A 121 -9.71 13.34 2.72
CA GLY A 121 -9.96 13.50 1.28
C GLY A 121 -8.71 13.88 0.46
N LYS A 122 -7.51 13.82 1.05
CA LYS A 122 -6.26 14.21 0.39
C LYS A 122 -5.73 13.18 -0.58
N TYR A 123 -6.14 11.92 -0.43
CA TYR A 123 -5.67 10.78 -1.19
C TYR A 123 -6.80 10.14 -1.96
N ASP A 124 -6.52 9.70 -3.19
CA ASP A 124 -7.46 8.98 -4.03
C ASP A 124 -7.49 7.47 -3.67
N LEU A 125 -6.39 6.96 -3.13
CA LEU A 125 -6.22 5.58 -2.70
C LEU A 125 -5.47 5.54 -1.37
N VAL A 126 -6.04 4.85 -0.39
CA VAL A 126 -5.40 4.57 0.90
C VAL A 126 -5.27 3.06 1.06
N ILE A 127 -4.06 2.58 1.29
CA ILE A 127 -3.74 1.16 1.49
C ILE A 127 -3.19 0.98 2.91
N ALA A 128 -3.73 0.00 3.64
CA ALA A 128 -3.24 -0.42 4.93
C ALA A 128 -2.86 -1.91 4.88
N ASP A 129 -1.57 -2.19 4.73
CA ASP A 129 -1.02 -3.54 4.66
C ASP A 129 -0.82 -4.11 6.08
N GLU A 130 -1.32 -5.32 6.32
CA GLU A 130 -1.42 -6.04 7.60
C GLU A 130 -2.47 -5.48 8.58
N MET A 131 -3.40 -4.63 8.16
CA MET A 131 -4.44 -4.05 9.02
C MET A 131 -5.34 -5.10 9.66
N ASN A 132 -5.60 -6.21 8.99
CA ASN A 132 -6.46 -7.29 9.49
C ASN A 132 -6.00 -7.90 10.83
N TYR A 133 -4.74 -7.69 11.19
CA TYR A 133 -4.18 -8.15 12.48
C TYR A 133 -4.26 -7.09 13.58
N CYS A 134 -4.69 -5.88 13.25
CA CYS A 134 -4.86 -4.78 14.20
C CYS A 134 -6.30 -4.67 14.75
N LEU A 135 -7.20 -5.46 14.19
CA LEU A 135 -8.62 -5.57 14.57
C LEU A 135 -8.79 -6.79 15.48
#